data_3390e69feb076d635538ccb9b95f8571
#
_entry.id   3390e69feb076d635538ccb9b95f8571
#
_cell.length_a   1.000
_cell.length_b   1.000
_cell.length_c   1.000
_cell.angle_alpha   90.00
_cell.angle_beta   90.00
_cell.angle_gamma   90.00
#
_symmetry.space_group_name_H-M   'P 1'
#
loop_
_entity.id
_entity.type
_entity.pdbx_description
1 polymer ?
#
loop_
_entity_poly.entity_id
_entity_poly.type
_entity_poly.pdbx_seq_one_letter_code
_entity_poly.pdbx_strand_id
1 'polypeptide(L)' 'MSHTPHELHEEFPEFAEKITEMKTSDAHFAKLSEDYHEVNRAVHRAETNVEPTDQFNEEEMRKTRAALKDELYKMLST' A
#
# COMPACT_ATOMS: atom_id res chain seq x y z
N MET A 1 10.22 14.01 10.93
CA MET A 1 9.60 12.72 10.64
C MET A 1 9.46 12.52 9.15
N SER A 2 9.92 11.38 8.67
CA SER A 2 9.77 11.10 7.25
C SER A 2 8.37 10.60 6.96
N HIS A 3 7.78 11.13 5.92
CA HIS A 3 6.46 10.75 5.45
C HIS A 3 6.62 9.77 4.29
N THR A 4 5.99 8.61 4.40
CA THR A 4 5.99 7.63 3.31
C THR A 4 4.84 7.99 2.36
N PRO A 5 5.12 8.34 1.10
CA PRO A 5 4.06 8.69 0.16
C PRO A 5 3.24 7.48 -0.26
N HIS A 6 2.12 7.73 -0.91
CA HIS A 6 1.24 6.69 -1.47
C HIS A 6 0.62 5.76 -0.43
N GLU A 7 0.45 6.26 0.80
CA GLU A 7 -0.30 5.50 1.81
C GLU A 7 -1.74 5.34 1.33
N LEU A 8 -2.40 4.29 1.80
CA LEU A 8 -3.73 3.93 1.31
C LEU A 8 -4.73 5.07 1.42
N HIS A 9 -4.76 5.77 2.55
CA HIS A 9 -5.68 6.89 2.74
C HIS A 9 -5.35 8.09 1.86
N GLU A 10 -4.11 8.18 1.39
CA GLU A 10 -3.70 9.25 0.47
C GLU A 10 -4.10 8.93 -0.96
N GLU A 11 -4.05 7.64 -1.33
CA GLU A 11 -4.45 7.21 -2.67
C GLU A 11 -5.97 7.22 -2.84
N PHE A 12 -6.69 6.97 -1.75
CA PHE A 12 -8.16 6.93 -1.76
C PHE A 12 -8.73 7.82 -0.67
N PRO A 13 -8.53 9.15 -0.77
CA PRO A 13 -9.00 10.05 0.29
C PRO A 13 -10.52 10.02 0.49
N GLU A 14 -11.28 9.75 -0.55
CA GLU A 14 -12.75 9.64 -0.45
C GLU A 14 -13.19 8.42 0.35
N PHE A 15 -12.29 7.44 0.55
CA PHE A 15 -12.58 6.23 1.30
C PHE A 15 -11.89 6.19 2.66
N ALA A 16 -11.33 7.31 3.14
CA ALA A 16 -10.55 7.32 4.37
C ALA A 16 -11.30 6.70 5.56
N GLU A 17 -12.56 7.08 5.74
CA GLU A 17 -13.36 6.52 6.84
C GLU A 17 -13.66 5.04 6.63
N LYS A 18 -13.97 4.66 5.40
CA LYS A 18 -14.27 3.27 5.07
C LYS A 18 -13.06 2.37 5.28
N ILE A 19 -11.87 2.87 4.96
CA ILE A 19 -10.63 2.14 5.20
C ILE A 19 -10.48 1.83 6.68
N THR A 20 -10.69 2.82 7.54
CA THR A 20 -10.60 2.64 8.99
C THR A 20 -11.60 1.62 9.48
N GLU A 21 -12.85 1.70 9.02
CA GLU A 21 -13.90 0.75 9.39
C GLU A 21 -13.56 -0.66 8.95
N MET A 22 -13.13 -0.83 7.72
CA MET A 22 -12.85 -2.16 7.17
C MET A 22 -11.65 -2.82 7.81
N LYS A 23 -10.68 -2.05 8.27
CA LYS A 23 -9.53 -2.60 8.99
C LYS A 23 -9.94 -3.30 10.27
N THR A 24 -11.02 -2.85 10.89
CA THR A 24 -11.51 -3.44 12.14
C THR A 24 -12.57 -4.50 11.92
N SER A 25 -13.32 -4.43 10.82
CA SER A 25 -14.45 -5.33 10.58
C SER A 25 -14.17 -6.46 9.60
N ASP A 26 -13.09 -6.37 8.82
CA ASP A 26 -12.76 -7.35 7.78
C ASP A 26 -11.29 -7.75 7.89
N ALA A 27 -11.05 -8.97 8.37
CA ALA A 27 -9.69 -9.48 8.56
C ALA A 27 -8.91 -9.57 7.25
N HIS A 28 -9.58 -9.91 6.16
CA HIS A 28 -8.94 -10.00 4.85
C HIS A 28 -8.47 -8.62 4.38
N PHE A 29 -9.33 -7.63 4.55
CA PHE A 29 -8.98 -6.25 4.20
C PHE A 29 -7.81 -5.76 5.06
N ALA A 30 -7.84 -6.05 6.35
CA ALA A 30 -6.77 -5.65 7.26
C ALA A 30 -5.43 -6.25 6.82
N LYS A 31 -5.44 -7.52 6.42
CA LYS A 31 -4.23 -8.19 5.96
C LYS A 31 -3.70 -7.56 4.66
N LEU A 32 -4.58 -7.30 3.71
CA LEU A 32 -4.19 -6.67 2.45
C LEU A 32 -3.66 -5.26 2.68
N SER A 33 -4.27 -4.51 3.58
CA SER A 33 -3.81 -3.16 3.94
C SER A 33 -2.41 -3.18 4.52
N GLU A 34 -2.15 -4.16 5.38
CA GLU A 34 -0.84 -4.33 6.00
C GLU A 34 0.21 -4.70 4.96
N ASP A 35 -0.13 -5.63 4.06
CA ASP A 35 0.77 -6.03 2.98
C ASP A 35 1.09 -4.84 2.06
N TYR A 36 0.08 -4.05 1.72
CA TYR A 36 0.26 -2.84 0.92
C TYR A 36 1.22 -1.87 1.61
N HIS A 37 1.01 -1.66 2.89
CA HIS A 37 1.82 -0.74 3.68
C HIS A 37 3.30 -1.18 3.69
N GLU A 38 3.56 -2.46 3.88
CA GLU A 38 4.92 -3.00 3.87
C GLU A 38 5.60 -2.84 2.52
N VAL A 39 4.91 -3.20 1.44
CA VAL A 39 5.45 -3.08 0.09
C VAL A 39 5.69 -1.61 -0.26
N ASN A 40 4.74 -0.75 0.10
CA ASN A 40 4.88 0.68 -0.15
C ASN A 40 6.11 1.27 0.53
N ARG A 41 6.35 0.86 1.76
CA ARG A 41 7.53 1.33 2.50
C ARG A 41 8.82 0.80 1.88
N ALA A 42 8.80 -0.46 1.42
CA ALA A 42 9.96 -1.04 0.76
C ALA A 42 10.29 -0.31 -0.55
N VAL A 43 9.27 0.03 -1.33
CA VAL A 43 9.46 0.81 -2.56
C VAL A 43 10.04 2.18 -2.24
N HIS A 44 9.51 2.82 -1.21
CA HIS A 44 10.00 4.14 -0.80
C HIS A 44 11.47 4.09 -0.40
N ARG A 45 11.87 3.09 0.38
CA ARG A 45 13.27 2.93 0.78
C ARG A 45 14.18 2.72 -0.43
N ALA A 46 13.72 1.93 -1.40
CA ALA A 46 14.50 1.68 -2.62
C ALA A 46 14.64 2.96 -3.45
N GLU A 47 13.55 3.72 -3.58
CA GLU A 47 13.53 4.95 -4.37
C GLU A 47 14.40 6.05 -3.76
N THR A 48 14.54 6.06 -2.44
CA THR A 48 15.36 7.06 -1.76
C THR A 48 16.78 6.60 -1.51
N ASN A 49 17.12 5.38 -1.96
CA ASN A 49 18.45 4.78 -1.80
C ASN A 49 18.88 4.58 -0.35
N VAL A 50 17.91 4.55 0.56
CA VAL A 50 18.18 4.21 1.96
C VAL A 50 18.54 2.73 2.06
N GLU A 51 17.85 1.91 1.28
CA GLU A 51 18.16 0.49 1.16
C GLU A 51 18.20 0.13 -0.33
N PRO A 52 19.39 0.26 -0.96
CA PRO A 52 19.50 0.01 -2.40
C PRO A 52 19.11 -1.43 -2.76
N THR A 53 18.41 -1.56 -3.86
CA THR A 53 18.04 -2.85 -4.40
C THR A 53 18.24 -2.80 -5.90
N ASP A 54 18.26 -3.96 -6.57
CA ASP A 54 18.41 -3.95 -8.01
C ASP A 54 17.12 -3.51 -8.70
N GLN A 55 17.25 -3.04 -9.92
CA GLN A 55 16.13 -2.50 -10.68
C GLN A 55 15.00 -3.51 -10.88
N PHE A 56 15.35 -4.76 -11.12
CA PHE A 56 14.36 -5.82 -11.33
C PHE A 56 13.50 -6.01 -10.08
N ASN A 57 14.14 -6.09 -8.93
CA ASN A 57 13.43 -6.26 -7.66
C ASN A 57 12.54 -5.05 -7.36
N GLU A 58 13.03 -3.85 -7.68
CA GLU A 58 12.27 -2.63 -7.50
C GLU A 58 11.01 -2.62 -8.34
N GLU A 59 11.11 -3.05 -9.60
CA GLU A 59 9.96 -3.14 -10.50
C GLU A 59 8.94 -4.17 -10.00
N GLU A 60 9.41 -5.30 -9.48
CA GLU A 60 8.53 -6.32 -8.93
C GLU A 60 7.76 -5.80 -7.74
N MET A 61 8.41 -5.04 -6.87
CA MET A 61 7.75 -4.44 -5.72
C MET A 61 6.67 -3.45 -6.14
N ARG A 62 6.94 -2.65 -7.18
CA ARG A 62 5.95 -1.70 -7.69
C ARG A 62 4.73 -2.42 -8.28
N LYS A 63 4.96 -3.52 -8.99
CA LYS A 63 3.87 -4.34 -9.54
C LYS A 63 3.02 -4.93 -8.43
N THR A 64 3.67 -5.43 -7.39
CA THR A 64 2.97 -5.98 -6.23
C THR A 64 2.13 -4.90 -5.54
N ARG A 65 2.71 -3.70 -5.39
CA ARG A 65 1.99 -2.58 -4.80
C ARG A 65 0.74 -2.24 -5.61
N ALA A 66 0.87 -2.20 -6.94
CA ALA A 66 -0.26 -1.89 -7.81
C ALA A 66 -1.35 -2.95 -7.73
N ALA A 67 -0.97 -4.22 -7.67
CA ALA A 67 -1.92 -5.31 -7.56
C ALA A 67 -2.69 -5.25 -6.24
N LEU A 68 -1.98 -4.98 -5.15
CA LEU A 68 -2.61 -4.83 -3.84
C LEU A 68 -3.56 -3.63 -3.81
N LYS A 69 -3.15 -2.53 -4.42
CA LYS A 69 -3.98 -1.34 -4.51
C LYS A 69 -5.29 -1.63 -5.25
N ASP A 70 -5.21 -2.36 -6.36
CA ASP A 70 -6.40 -2.73 -7.13
C ASP A 70 -7.35 -3.62 -6.33
N GLU A 71 -6.81 -4.59 -5.60
CA GLU A 71 -7.62 -5.46 -4.75
C GLU A 71 -8.33 -4.66 -3.66
N LEU A 72 -7.58 -3.77 -3.00
CA LEU A 72 -8.14 -2.94 -1.95
C LEU A 72 -9.22 -2.01 -2.51
N TYR A 73 -9.00 -1.44 -3.69
CA TYR A 73 -9.98 -0.58 -4.32
C TYR A 73 -11.28 -1.33 -4.60
N LYS A 74 -11.18 -2.56 -5.10
CA LYS A 74 -12.37 -3.38 -5.37
C LYS A 74 -13.18 -3.60 -4.10
N MET A 75 -12.52 -3.85 -2.99
CA MET A 75 -13.20 -4.04 -1.71
C MET A 75 -13.85 -2.75 -1.22
N LEU A 76 -13.18 -1.62 -1.44
CA LEU A 76 -13.71 -0.32 -1.01
C LEU A 76 -14.88 0.14 -1.85
N SER A 77 -14.90 -0.21 -3.12
CA SER A 77 -15.93 0.27 -4.05
C SER A 77 -17.19 -0.59 -4.10
N THR A 78 -17.25 -1.69 -3.39
CA THR A 78 -18.45 -2.54 -3.33
C THR A 78 -19.47 -2.09 -2.30
#